data_ebc7cec7b23c28c0f780842e6da32ca2
#
_entry.id   ebc7cec7b23c28c0f780842e6da32ca2
#
_cell.length_a   1.000
_cell.length_b   1.000
_cell.length_c   1.000
_cell.angle_alpha   90.00
_cell.angle_beta   90.00
_cell.angle_gamma   90.00
#
_symmetry.space_group_name_H-M   'P 1'
#
loop_
_entity.id
_entity.type
_entity.pdbx_description
1 polymer ?
#
loop_
_entity_poly.entity_id
_entity_poly.type
_entity_poly.pdbx_seq_one_letter_code
_entity_poly.pdbx_strand_id
1 'polypeptide(L)'
;MAESFFMEIVDLAVQSEDIREQAASFLVEHFDEPYGWPSLASAREELARLIVEGFARAILDSEKIVAGWVGGLPEYKGRVWELHPIVVHRQYRNRGIGRTLVKLFESEAAKRGALTVTLGTDDNSGMTSLSGVDLYTDLSRYLAELRDLGRGHPFLFYQKLGFVVSGVMPDANGIGRPDIYMSKRVAASGSRIRK
;
A
#
# COMPACT_ATOMS: atom_id res chain seq x y z
N MET A 1 23.66 -23.44 8.32
CA MET A 1 22.86 -22.99 9.49
C MET A 1 21.99 -21.86 9.00
N ALA A 2 20.66 -21.99 9.08
CA ALA A 2 19.76 -20.88 8.73
C ALA A 2 19.91 -19.83 9.83
N GLU A 3 20.48 -18.67 9.52
CA GLU A 3 20.42 -17.51 10.40
C GLU A 3 18.96 -17.20 10.65
N SER A 4 18.53 -17.32 11.91
CA SER A 4 17.22 -16.86 12.32
C SER A 4 17.21 -15.34 12.21
N PHE A 5 16.67 -14.82 11.10
CA PHE A 5 16.47 -13.38 10.93
C PHE A 5 15.42 -12.94 11.96
N PHE A 6 15.90 -12.42 13.07
CA PHE A 6 15.01 -11.78 14.05
C PHE A 6 14.46 -10.50 13.41
N MET A 7 13.15 -10.44 13.28
CA MET A 7 12.43 -9.28 12.74
C MET A 7 11.55 -8.70 13.84
N GLU A 8 11.68 -7.40 14.09
CA GLU A 8 10.92 -6.66 15.08
C GLU A 8 9.92 -5.74 14.41
N ILE A 9 8.65 -5.77 14.84
CA ILE A 9 7.63 -4.81 14.40
C ILE A 9 7.63 -3.64 15.37
N VAL A 10 7.77 -2.42 14.81
CA VAL A 10 7.85 -1.18 15.60
C VAL A 10 6.85 -0.13 15.11
N ASP A 11 6.48 0.77 16.02
CA ASP A 11 5.74 1.99 15.71
C ASP A 11 6.71 3.12 15.41
N LEU A 12 6.69 3.66 14.19
CA LEU A 12 7.58 4.75 13.78
C LEU A 12 7.37 6.05 14.58
N ALA A 13 6.19 6.23 15.18
CA ALA A 13 5.90 7.41 16.01
C ALA A 13 6.83 7.54 17.23
N VAL A 14 7.32 6.40 17.76
CA VAL A 14 8.15 6.36 18.98
C VAL A 14 9.60 5.93 18.71
N GLN A 15 9.99 5.80 17.44
CA GLN A 15 11.36 5.43 17.07
C GLN A 15 12.31 6.64 17.05
N SER A 16 13.61 6.34 17.04
CA SER A 16 14.67 7.34 16.90
C SER A 16 14.55 8.07 15.55
N GLU A 17 15.19 9.23 15.48
CA GLU A 17 15.27 10.00 14.23
C GLU A 17 15.96 9.21 13.12
N ASP A 18 17.00 8.44 13.43
CA ASP A 18 17.71 7.59 12.48
C ASP A 18 16.79 6.54 11.81
N ILE A 19 15.95 5.85 12.58
CA ILE A 19 15.00 4.86 12.03
C ILE A 19 13.93 5.56 11.17
N ARG A 20 13.44 6.73 11.59
CA ARG A 20 12.50 7.52 10.80
C ARG A 20 13.12 8.05 9.51
N GLU A 21 14.40 8.41 9.56
CA GLU A 21 15.15 8.84 8.37
C GLU A 21 15.32 7.70 7.36
N GLN A 22 15.65 6.49 7.83
CA GLN A 22 15.68 5.31 6.97
C GLN A 22 14.32 5.06 6.32
N ALA A 23 13.22 5.17 7.08
CA ALA A 23 11.87 4.99 6.54
C ALA A 23 11.52 6.05 5.50
N ALA A 24 11.87 7.31 5.72
CA ALA A 24 11.64 8.41 4.78
C ALA A 24 12.47 8.24 3.50
N SER A 25 13.74 7.84 3.60
CA SER A 25 14.62 7.65 2.43
C SER A 25 14.05 6.60 1.47
N PHE A 26 13.34 5.59 1.98
CA PHE A 26 12.71 4.57 1.14
C PHE A 26 11.62 5.11 0.21
N LEU A 27 10.95 6.19 0.58
CA LEU A 27 9.96 6.84 -0.28
C LEU A 27 10.63 7.44 -1.52
N VAL A 28 11.78 8.07 -1.33
CA VAL A 28 12.56 8.64 -2.45
C VAL A 28 13.19 7.55 -3.32
N GLU A 29 13.67 6.46 -2.71
CA GLU A 29 14.40 5.40 -3.42
C GLU A 29 13.50 4.43 -4.21
N HIS A 30 12.23 4.31 -3.81
CA HIS A 30 11.35 3.24 -4.32
C HIS A 30 10.15 3.76 -5.12
N PHE A 31 9.89 5.06 -5.08
CA PHE A 31 8.83 5.68 -5.87
C PHE A 31 9.45 6.70 -6.83
N ASP A 32 9.43 6.36 -8.11
CA ASP A 32 10.05 7.16 -9.16
C ASP A 32 9.26 8.46 -9.41
N GLU A 33 9.99 9.54 -9.78
CA GLU A 33 9.35 10.74 -10.30
C GLU A 33 8.59 10.45 -11.61
N PRO A 34 7.49 11.18 -11.87
CA PRO A 34 6.91 12.28 -11.09
C PRO A 34 5.90 11.84 -10.01
N TYR A 35 5.74 10.55 -9.78
CA TYR A 35 4.66 9.98 -8.96
C TYR A 35 5.07 9.73 -7.50
N GLY A 36 6.37 9.83 -7.20
CA GLY A 36 6.94 9.62 -5.88
C GLY A 36 7.24 10.93 -5.15
N TRP A 37 8.09 10.82 -4.13
CA TRP A 37 8.54 11.95 -3.33
C TRP A 37 9.83 12.51 -3.94
N PRO A 38 9.82 13.78 -4.41
CA PRO A 38 10.96 14.34 -5.16
C PRO A 38 12.17 14.65 -4.28
N SER A 39 12.03 14.60 -2.95
CA SER A 39 13.11 14.91 -2.01
C SER A 39 12.92 14.21 -0.68
N LEU A 40 14.02 14.07 0.05
CA LEU A 40 13.99 13.56 1.43
C LEU A 40 13.17 14.48 2.36
N ALA A 41 13.13 15.78 2.10
CA ALA A 41 12.30 16.72 2.86
C ALA A 41 10.81 16.40 2.70
N SER A 42 10.33 16.24 1.46
CA SER A 42 8.94 15.86 1.19
C SER A 42 8.58 14.47 1.74
N ALA A 43 9.51 13.53 1.70
CA ALA A 43 9.32 12.20 2.28
C ALA A 43 9.22 12.24 3.82
N ARG A 44 10.00 13.08 4.49
CA ARG A 44 9.89 13.32 5.95
C ARG A 44 8.56 13.96 6.32
N GLU A 45 8.11 14.94 5.54
CA GLU A 45 6.81 15.60 5.76
C GLU A 45 5.67 14.57 5.63
N GLU A 46 5.72 13.70 4.63
CA GLU A 46 4.74 12.65 4.45
C GLU A 46 4.75 11.65 5.61
N LEU A 47 5.92 11.18 6.04
CA LEU A 47 6.02 10.29 7.20
C LEU A 47 5.49 10.96 8.48
N ALA A 48 5.80 12.25 8.70
CA ALA A 48 5.29 13.01 9.83
C ALA A 48 3.76 13.17 9.78
N ARG A 49 3.19 13.43 8.60
CA ARG A 49 1.75 13.47 8.36
C ARG A 49 1.09 12.14 8.72
N LEU A 50 1.63 11.03 8.22
CA LEU A 50 1.11 9.68 8.50
C LEU A 50 1.13 9.36 10.01
N ILE A 51 2.18 9.74 10.71
CA ILE A 51 2.29 9.54 12.17
C ILE A 51 1.21 10.34 12.92
N VAL A 52 0.92 11.56 12.49
CA VAL A 52 -0.04 12.47 13.17
C VAL A 52 -1.48 12.13 12.81
N GLU A 53 -1.79 11.90 11.54
CA GLU A 53 -3.15 11.72 11.03
C GLU A 53 -3.63 10.25 11.07
N GLY A 54 -2.68 9.32 11.09
CA GLY A 54 -2.97 7.90 10.98
C GLY A 54 -2.06 7.01 11.81
N PHE A 55 -1.25 6.21 11.15
CA PHE A 55 -0.18 5.43 11.75
C PHE A 55 0.89 5.04 10.73
N ALA A 56 2.11 4.77 11.23
CA ALA A 56 3.18 4.17 10.44
C ALA A 56 3.85 3.04 11.24
N ARG A 57 4.00 1.85 10.62
CA ARG A 57 4.60 0.65 11.23
C ARG A 57 5.73 0.14 10.38
N ALA A 58 6.84 -0.20 11.00
CA ALA A 58 8.01 -0.75 10.31
C ALA A 58 8.36 -2.14 10.84
N ILE A 59 9.10 -2.87 10.02
CA ILE A 59 9.78 -4.10 10.39
C ILE A 59 11.28 -3.80 10.35
N LEU A 60 11.96 -4.02 11.48
CA LEU A 60 13.40 -3.88 11.61
C LEU A 60 14.05 -5.25 11.64
N ASP A 61 15.26 -5.35 11.13
CA ASP A 61 16.12 -6.52 11.33
C ASP A 61 16.92 -6.46 12.64
N SER A 62 17.78 -7.42 12.88
CA SER A 62 18.62 -7.51 14.09
C SER A 62 19.61 -6.35 14.24
N GLU A 63 19.97 -5.67 13.16
CA GLU A 63 20.88 -4.52 13.15
C GLU A 63 20.15 -3.18 13.21
N LYS A 64 18.83 -3.20 13.44
CA LYS A 64 17.95 -2.03 13.43
C LYS A 64 17.86 -1.34 12.07
N ILE A 65 18.05 -2.10 11.00
CA ILE A 65 17.81 -1.63 9.64
C ILE A 65 16.33 -1.84 9.29
N VAL A 66 15.72 -0.83 8.67
CA VAL A 66 14.33 -0.91 8.22
C VAL A 66 14.24 -1.90 7.04
N ALA A 67 13.61 -3.05 7.24
CA ALA A 67 13.36 -4.03 6.18
C ALA A 67 12.19 -3.64 5.28
N GLY A 68 11.25 -2.86 5.82
CA GLY A 68 10.10 -2.30 5.14
C GLY A 68 9.14 -1.66 6.11
N TRP A 69 8.22 -0.85 5.60
CA TRP A 69 7.22 -0.20 6.42
C TRP A 69 5.91 0.07 5.66
N VAL A 70 4.86 0.36 6.41
CA VAL A 70 3.53 0.64 5.91
C VAL A 70 2.90 1.78 6.70
N GLY A 71 2.25 2.69 5.99
CA GLY A 71 1.41 3.73 6.56
C GLY A 71 -0.07 3.46 6.34
N GLY A 72 -0.90 4.12 7.13
CA GLY A 72 -2.34 4.08 7.01
C GLY A 72 -2.99 5.39 7.38
N LEU A 73 -3.96 5.82 6.57
CA LEU A 73 -4.72 7.04 6.76
C LEU A 73 -6.22 6.73 6.92
N PRO A 74 -6.91 7.42 7.84
CA PRO A 74 -8.34 7.23 8.02
C PRO A 74 -9.13 8.01 6.97
N GLU A 75 -10.08 7.34 6.34
CA GLU A 75 -11.10 7.91 5.47
C GLU A 75 -12.50 7.64 6.01
N TYR A 76 -13.50 8.31 5.47
CA TYR A 76 -14.91 8.12 5.83
C TYR A 76 -15.15 8.09 7.36
N LYS A 77 -14.52 9.03 8.09
CA LYS A 77 -14.57 9.11 9.57
C LYS A 77 -14.02 7.85 10.25
N GLY A 78 -12.95 7.28 9.71
CA GLY A 78 -12.28 6.09 10.22
C GLY A 78 -12.96 4.74 9.92
N ARG A 79 -14.02 4.72 9.11
CA ARG A 79 -14.67 3.47 8.68
C ARG A 79 -13.92 2.78 7.55
N VAL A 80 -13.19 3.54 6.75
CA VAL A 80 -12.27 3.06 5.73
C VAL A 80 -10.87 3.54 6.11
N TRP A 81 -9.87 2.70 5.88
CA TRP A 81 -8.47 3.07 6.05
C TRP A 81 -7.73 2.80 4.75
N GLU A 82 -7.04 3.81 4.25
CA GLU A 82 -6.18 3.71 3.09
C GLU A 82 -4.80 3.20 3.50
N LEU A 83 -4.31 2.17 2.81
CA LEU A 83 -2.93 1.74 2.88
C LEU A 83 -2.09 2.69 2.02
N HIS A 84 -1.30 3.52 2.66
CA HIS A 84 -0.47 4.53 2.00
C HIS A 84 0.73 4.95 2.89
N PRO A 85 1.94 4.78 2.40
CA PRO A 85 2.38 3.84 1.37
C PRO A 85 2.73 2.46 1.96
N ILE A 86 3.17 1.54 1.12
CA ILE A 86 3.87 0.33 1.54
C ILE A 86 5.17 0.22 0.76
N VAL A 87 6.26 -0.02 1.47
CA VAL A 87 7.57 -0.17 0.85
C VAL A 87 8.36 -1.28 1.51
N VAL A 88 9.08 -2.06 0.69
CA VAL A 88 9.98 -3.13 1.17
C VAL A 88 11.34 -2.91 0.55
N HIS A 89 12.35 -2.81 1.41
CA HIS A 89 13.73 -2.65 0.99
C HIS A 89 14.15 -3.78 0.04
N ARG A 90 14.90 -3.47 -1.00
CA ARG A 90 15.22 -4.40 -2.10
C ARG A 90 15.83 -5.72 -1.63
N GLN A 91 16.70 -5.69 -0.62
CA GLN A 91 17.36 -6.87 -0.05
C GLN A 91 16.40 -7.81 0.71
N TYR A 92 15.23 -7.32 1.14
CA TYR A 92 14.23 -8.09 1.89
C TYR A 92 13.02 -8.49 1.05
N ARG A 93 13.00 -8.16 -0.25
CA ARG A 93 11.93 -8.58 -1.17
C ARG A 93 11.88 -10.11 -1.30
N ASN A 94 10.71 -10.63 -1.66
CA ASN A 94 10.43 -12.06 -1.83
C ASN A 94 10.64 -12.93 -0.57
N ARG A 95 10.76 -12.31 0.62
CA ARG A 95 10.88 -12.98 1.93
C ARG A 95 9.60 -12.88 2.78
N GLY A 96 8.48 -12.50 2.17
CA GLY A 96 7.18 -12.38 2.86
C GLY A 96 6.93 -11.06 3.58
N ILE A 97 7.91 -10.13 3.64
CA ILE A 97 7.79 -8.84 4.35
C ILE A 97 6.57 -8.04 3.90
N GLY A 98 6.34 -7.87 2.59
CA GLY A 98 5.17 -7.16 2.08
C GLY A 98 3.85 -7.76 2.56
N ARG A 99 3.73 -9.09 2.59
CA ARG A 99 2.55 -9.79 3.14
C ARG A 99 2.37 -9.51 4.64
N THR A 100 3.47 -9.49 5.39
CA THR A 100 3.44 -9.20 6.83
C THR A 100 3.00 -7.77 7.07
N LEU A 101 3.52 -6.79 6.30
CA LEU A 101 3.13 -5.38 6.40
C LEU A 101 1.65 -5.16 6.07
N VAL A 102 1.11 -5.80 5.03
CA VAL A 102 -0.34 -5.71 4.72
C VAL A 102 -1.18 -6.28 5.86
N LYS A 103 -0.82 -7.43 6.42
CA LYS A 103 -1.54 -8.01 7.58
C LYS A 103 -1.45 -7.12 8.81
N LEU A 104 -0.30 -6.50 9.05
CA LEU A 104 -0.10 -5.55 10.13
C LEU A 104 -1.01 -4.33 9.94
N PHE A 105 -1.04 -3.77 8.74
CA PHE A 105 -1.94 -2.67 8.39
C PHE A 105 -3.41 -3.05 8.62
N GLU A 106 -3.87 -4.21 8.13
CA GLU A 106 -5.23 -4.71 8.35
C GLU A 106 -5.57 -4.79 9.84
N SER A 107 -4.65 -5.32 10.65
CA SER A 107 -4.82 -5.44 12.10
C SER A 107 -4.91 -4.07 12.79
N GLU A 108 -4.04 -3.14 12.42
CA GLU A 108 -4.02 -1.79 12.97
C GLU A 108 -5.26 -0.98 12.60
N ALA A 109 -5.72 -1.09 11.36
CA ALA A 109 -6.96 -0.46 10.90
C ALA A 109 -8.20 -1.05 11.64
N ALA A 110 -8.27 -2.39 11.76
CA ALA A 110 -9.36 -3.06 12.47
C ALA A 110 -9.43 -2.65 13.94
N LYS A 111 -8.30 -2.56 14.67
CA LYS A 111 -8.22 -2.07 16.05
C LYS A 111 -8.77 -0.63 16.20
N ARG A 112 -8.68 0.18 15.15
CA ARG A 112 -9.20 1.55 15.09
C ARG A 112 -10.65 1.65 14.62
N GLY A 113 -11.32 0.51 14.44
CA GLY A 113 -12.74 0.44 14.07
C GLY A 113 -13.02 0.47 12.57
N ALA A 114 -12.00 0.24 11.73
CA ALA A 114 -12.22 0.13 10.28
C ALA A 114 -13.18 -1.01 9.95
N LEU A 115 -14.07 -0.77 9.00
CA LEU A 115 -14.89 -1.80 8.36
C LEU A 115 -14.19 -2.34 7.11
N THR A 116 -13.49 -1.47 6.40
CA THR A 116 -12.86 -1.72 5.11
C THR A 116 -11.46 -1.10 5.10
N VAL A 117 -10.54 -1.77 4.43
CA VAL A 117 -9.27 -1.20 4.03
C VAL A 117 -9.22 -1.06 2.51
N THR A 118 -8.56 -0.02 2.02
CA THR A 118 -8.46 0.30 0.59
C THR A 118 -7.02 0.68 0.23
N LEU A 119 -6.74 0.67 -1.06
CA LEU A 119 -5.48 1.16 -1.65
C LEU A 119 -5.68 1.46 -3.13
N GLY A 120 -4.82 2.29 -3.70
CA GLY A 120 -4.62 2.47 -5.12
C GLY A 120 -3.39 1.69 -5.62
N THR A 121 -3.43 1.23 -6.85
CA THR A 121 -2.26 0.68 -7.54
C THR A 121 -2.18 1.23 -8.95
N ASP A 122 -1.22 2.11 -9.18
CA ASP A 122 -1.03 2.82 -10.44
C ASP A 122 -0.59 1.92 -11.59
N ASP A 123 -1.20 2.07 -12.76
CA ASP A 123 -0.70 1.47 -14.00
C ASP A 123 -0.01 2.52 -14.89
N ASN A 124 1.16 2.97 -14.44
CA ASN A 124 1.97 3.96 -15.14
C ASN A 124 2.76 3.39 -16.34
N SER A 125 2.91 2.08 -16.39
CA SER A 125 3.83 1.38 -17.31
C SER A 125 3.13 0.50 -18.33
N GLY A 126 1.79 0.57 -18.42
CA GLY A 126 1.03 -0.26 -19.35
C GLY A 126 1.04 -1.74 -18.99
N MET A 127 0.89 -2.06 -17.70
CA MET A 127 0.98 -3.42 -17.19
C MET A 127 -0.34 -4.17 -17.25
N THR A 128 -1.46 -3.46 -17.37
CA THR A 128 -2.79 -4.08 -17.38
C THR A 128 -3.57 -3.77 -18.65
N SER A 129 -4.66 -4.51 -18.86
CA SER A 129 -5.59 -4.27 -19.98
C SER A 129 -6.37 -2.95 -19.88
N LEU A 130 -6.26 -2.19 -18.78
CA LEU A 130 -6.88 -0.89 -18.62
C LEU A 130 -5.99 0.25 -19.14
N SER A 131 -4.70 0.01 -19.33
CA SER A 131 -3.78 1.03 -19.80
C SER A 131 -3.95 1.32 -21.28
N GLY A 132 -3.91 2.60 -21.65
CA GLY A 132 -3.97 3.06 -23.04
C GLY A 132 -5.36 2.99 -23.68
N VAL A 133 -6.41 2.71 -22.91
CA VAL A 133 -7.80 2.69 -23.41
C VAL A 133 -8.61 3.84 -22.81
N ASP A 134 -9.60 4.33 -23.57
CA ASP A 134 -10.56 5.30 -23.07
C ASP A 134 -11.61 4.61 -22.18
N LEU A 135 -11.34 4.63 -20.86
CA LEU A 135 -12.18 3.98 -19.86
C LEU A 135 -13.56 4.62 -19.73
N TYR A 136 -13.76 5.87 -20.19
CA TYR A 136 -15.06 6.56 -20.13
C TYR A 136 -16.07 5.99 -21.12
N THR A 137 -15.64 5.24 -22.12
CA THR A 137 -16.54 4.67 -23.14
C THR A 137 -17.34 3.47 -22.64
N ASP A 138 -16.75 2.59 -21.82
CA ASP A 138 -17.44 1.42 -21.23
C ASP A 138 -16.66 0.88 -20.02
N LEU A 139 -16.69 1.64 -18.92
CA LEU A 139 -15.96 1.31 -17.71
C LEU A 139 -16.28 -0.07 -17.15
N SER A 140 -17.56 -0.47 -17.19
CA SER A 140 -18.01 -1.73 -16.62
C SER A 140 -17.41 -2.93 -17.36
N ARG A 141 -17.36 -2.87 -18.68
CA ARG A 141 -16.74 -3.91 -19.50
C ARG A 141 -15.25 -3.99 -19.24
N TYR A 142 -14.54 -2.87 -19.25
CA TYR A 142 -13.09 -2.84 -19.03
C TYR A 142 -12.72 -3.39 -17.66
N LEU A 143 -13.48 -3.06 -16.61
CA LEU A 143 -13.25 -3.63 -15.28
C LEU A 143 -13.51 -5.15 -15.24
N ALA A 144 -14.53 -5.64 -15.93
CA ALA A 144 -14.82 -7.06 -16.02
C ALA A 144 -13.72 -7.84 -16.78
N GLU A 145 -13.04 -7.19 -17.70
CA GLU A 145 -11.97 -7.74 -18.54
C GLU A 145 -10.56 -7.43 -17.99
N LEU A 146 -10.45 -6.85 -16.78
CA LEU A 146 -9.16 -6.50 -16.18
C LEU A 146 -8.26 -7.73 -16.06
N ARG A 147 -7.07 -7.62 -16.65
CA ARG A 147 -6.02 -8.63 -16.54
C ARG A 147 -4.64 -7.99 -16.57
N ASP A 148 -3.69 -8.65 -15.91
CA ASP A 148 -2.27 -8.37 -16.09
C ASP A 148 -1.79 -8.79 -17.48
N LEU A 149 -0.99 -7.98 -18.13
CA LEU A 149 -0.41 -8.27 -19.46
C LEU A 149 0.91 -9.07 -19.38
N GLY A 150 1.08 -9.85 -18.31
CA GLY A 150 2.28 -10.65 -18.08
C GLY A 150 3.44 -9.87 -17.48
N ARG A 151 3.17 -8.68 -16.92
CA ARG A 151 4.17 -7.79 -16.34
C ARG A 151 4.22 -7.80 -14.82
N GLY A 152 3.30 -8.53 -14.16
CA GLY A 152 3.27 -8.69 -12.72
C GLY A 152 2.78 -7.45 -11.97
N HIS A 153 1.71 -6.82 -12.46
CA HIS A 153 1.14 -5.63 -11.82
C HIS A 153 0.80 -5.88 -10.33
N PRO A 154 1.02 -4.91 -9.44
CA PRO A 154 0.81 -5.07 -7.99
C PRO A 154 -0.59 -5.52 -7.58
N PHE A 155 -1.66 -5.25 -8.37
CA PHE A 155 -3.01 -5.72 -8.03
C PHE A 155 -3.07 -7.25 -7.85
N LEU A 156 -2.24 -8.03 -8.56
CA LEU A 156 -2.15 -9.49 -8.40
C LEU A 156 -1.64 -9.90 -7.01
N PHE A 157 -0.74 -9.11 -6.42
CA PHE A 157 -0.26 -9.34 -5.07
C PHE A 157 -1.38 -9.13 -4.04
N TYR A 158 -2.14 -8.05 -4.18
CA TYR A 158 -3.25 -7.75 -3.28
C TYR A 158 -4.43 -8.71 -3.45
N GLN A 159 -4.73 -9.17 -4.67
CA GLN A 159 -5.72 -10.23 -4.90
C GLN A 159 -5.37 -11.51 -4.12
N LYS A 160 -4.10 -11.93 -4.13
CA LYS A 160 -3.62 -13.09 -3.33
C LYS A 160 -3.74 -12.88 -1.82
N LEU A 161 -3.92 -11.65 -1.35
CA LEU A 161 -4.17 -11.29 0.04
C LEU A 161 -5.66 -11.10 0.35
N GLY A 162 -6.55 -11.33 -0.62
CA GLY A 162 -7.99 -11.27 -0.46
C GLY A 162 -8.61 -9.89 -0.69
N PHE A 163 -7.88 -8.96 -1.29
CA PHE A 163 -8.45 -7.73 -1.80
C PHE A 163 -9.22 -8.00 -3.11
N VAL A 164 -10.28 -7.25 -3.32
CA VAL A 164 -11.03 -7.23 -4.57
C VAL A 164 -10.86 -5.88 -5.26
N VAL A 165 -10.92 -5.86 -6.59
CA VAL A 165 -10.98 -4.59 -7.33
C VAL A 165 -12.32 -3.93 -7.00
N SER A 166 -12.28 -2.71 -6.49
CA SER A 166 -13.44 -1.93 -6.07
C SER A 166 -13.74 -0.76 -6.99
N GLY A 167 -12.83 -0.42 -7.88
CA GLY A 167 -12.99 0.66 -8.85
C GLY A 167 -11.70 0.95 -9.60
N VAL A 168 -11.76 2.00 -10.42
CA VAL A 168 -10.61 2.56 -11.12
C VAL A 168 -10.80 4.07 -11.25
N MET A 169 -9.72 4.82 -11.13
CA MET A 169 -9.69 6.23 -11.51
C MET A 169 -9.04 6.32 -12.89
N PRO A 170 -9.83 6.64 -13.95
CA PRO A 170 -9.28 6.88 -15.27
C PRO A 170 -8.30 8.06 -15.24
N ASP A 171 -7.25 7.96 -16.03
CA ASP A 171 -6.30 9.07 -16.25
C ASP A 171 -5.64 9.65 -14.99
N ALA A 172 -5.67 8.93 -13.89
CA ALA A 172 -5.13 9.39 -12.60
C ALA A 172 -3.66 9.87 -12.71
N ASN A 173 -2.89 9.19 -13.55
CA ASN A 173 -1.47 9.44 -13.77
C ASN A 173 -1.16 9.97 -15.17
N GLY A 174 -2.16 10.54 -15.84
CA GLY A 174 -2.12 11.00 -17.22
C GLY A 174 -3.01 10.17 -18.14
N ILE A 175 -3.28 10.65 -19.35
CA ILE A 175 -4.20 10.03 -20.31
C ILE A 175 -3.85 8.55 -20.53
N GLY A 176 -4.81 7.67 -20.31
CA GLY A 176 -4.66 6.21 -20.41
C GLY A 176 -3.78 5.57 -19.33
N ARG A 177 -3.52 6.27 -18.21
CA ARG A 177 -2.76 5.75 -17.07
C ARG A 177 -3.64 5.72 -15.81
N PRO A 178 -4.43 4.68 -15.64
CA PRO A 178 -5.39 4.59 -14.53
C PRO A 178 -4.72 4.24 -13.20
N ASP A 179 -5.42 4.55 -12.11
CA ASP A 179 -5.16 3.98 -10.80
C ASP A 179 -6.26 2.96 -10.47
N ILE A 180 -5.87 1.74 -10.11
CA ILE A 180 -6.77 0.61 -9.82
C ILE A 180 -7.00 0.56 -8.32
N TYR A 181 -8.24 0.83 -7.90
CA TYR A 181 -8.62 0.77 -6.49
C TYR A 181 -8.96 -0.65 -6.06
N MET A 182 -8.43 -1.03 -4.93
CA MET A 182 -8.67 -2.33 -4.33
C MET A 182 -9.14 -2.19 -2.89
N SER A 183 -10.06 -3.04 -2.46
CA SER A 183 -10.62 -2.99 -1.12
C SER A 183 -10.77 -4.37 -0.51
N LYS A 184 -10.73 -4.41 0.84
CA LYS A 184 -10.94 -5.63 1.62
C LYS A 184 -11.69 -5.31 2.90
N ARG A 185 -12.65 -6.15 3.28
CA ARG A 185 -13.32 -6.06 4.57
C ARG A 185 -12.39 -6.56 5.69
N VAL A 186 -12.27 -5.79 6.77
CA VAL A 186 -11.47 -6.13 7.96
C VAL A 186 -12.31 -6.23 9.23
N ALA A 187 -13.56 -5.75 9.21
CA ALA A 187 -14.47 -5.94 10.35
C ALA A 187 -14.81 -7.42 10.55
N ALA A 188 -14.90 -7.85 11.81
CA ALA A 188 -15.39 -9.18 12.15
C ALA A 188 -16.81 -9.40 11.58
N SER A 189 -17.08 -10.61 11.10
CA SER A 189 -18.32 -11.02 10.40
C SER A 189 -19.58 -10.98 11.30
N GLY A 190 -19.85 -9.83 11.94
CA GLY A 190 -21.01 -9.63 12.82
C GLY A 190 -22.14 -8.81 12.21
N SER A 191 -21.90 -8.04 11.17
CA SER A 191 -22.96 -7.28 10.49
C SER A 191 -23.55 -8.11 9.35
N ARG A 192 -24.80 -8.57 9.53
CA ARG A 192 -25.56 -9.29 8.49
C ARG A 192 -25.75 -8.37 7.28
N ILE A 193 -25.05 -8.65 6.19
CA ILE A 193 -25.36 -8.10 4.87
C ILE A 193 -26.32 -9.07 4.21
N ARG A 194 -27.43 -8.57 3.67
CA ARG A 194 -28.31 -9.35 2.81
C ARG A 194 -27.49 -9.80 1.58
N LYS A 195 -27.57 -11.08 1.27
CA LYS A 195 -27.04 -11.63 0.01
C LYS A 195 -27.97 -11.25 -1.13
#